data_c1cbd3f7b38b3b57768e539e2c80645f
#
_entry.id   c1cbd3f7b38b3b57768e539e2c80645f
#
_cell.length_a   1.000
_cell.length_b   1.000
_cell.length_c   1.000
_cell.angle_alpha   90.00
_cell.angle_beta   90.00
_cell.angle_gamma   90.00
#
_symmetry.space_group_name_H-M   'P 1'
#
loop_
_entity.id
_entity.type
_entity.pdbx_description
1 polymer ?
#
loop_
_entity_poly.entity_id
_entity_poly.type
_entity_poly.pdbx_seq_one_letter_code
_entity_poly.pdbx_strand_id
1 'polypeptide(L)'
;HENEDIKLGRGIGWYTGIVHNTFKFKDIGRSKEQMLQVKVGLLKSVPFDDNNSLNWTISGDIFVGRNRMHRKFLVVDEIFNAKSKYYTYGIGVRNEIGKEFRLSEGFTLRPYAALKLEYGRVSKIREKSGEIKLEVKQNQYFSVRPEIGAELGFKHYFGMKALRTTLGVAYENELGRVANGKNKARVVDTTADWFNIRGEKEDRKGNVKVDLNVGVDNTRVGVTA
;
A
#
# COMPACT_ATOMS: atom_id res chain seq x y z
N HIS A 1 0.43 -5.37 17.54
CA HIS A 1 1.00 -5.33 18.90
C HIS A 1 2.45 -4.87 18.79
N GLU A 2 2.73 -3.60 19.03
CA GLU A 2 4.07 -3.17 19.39
C GLU A 2 4.26 -3.46 20.87
N ASN A 3 5.01 -4.47 21.16
CA ASN A 3 5.44 -4.78 22.50
C ASN A 3 6.54 -3.74 22.89
N GLU A 4 6.68 -3.40 24.17
CA GLU A 4 7.76 -2.52 24.61
C GLU A 4 9.15 -3.05 24.22
N ASP A 5 9.31 -4.36 24.15
CA ASP A 5 10.53 -5.02 23.70
C ASP A 5 10.90 -4.68 22.23
N ILE A 6 9.93 -4.34 21.38
CA ILE A 6 10.19 -3.91 20.00
C ILE A 6 10.76 -2.49 19.98
N LYS A 7 10.25 -1.61 20.85
CA LYS A 7 10.78 -0.25 21.02
C LYS A 7 12.21 -0.22 21.54
N LEU A 8 12.55 -1.21 22.34
CA LEU A 8 13.92 -1.39 22.89
C LEU A 8 14.84 -2.15 21.92
N GLY A 9 14.39 -2.50 20.73
CA GLY A 9 15.17 -3.25 19.74
C GLY A 9 15.41 -4.72 20.09
N ARG A 10 14.73 -5.24 21.11
CA ARG A 10 14.92 -6.59 21.65
C ARG A 10 13.95 -7.61 21.10
N GLY A 11 12.81 -7.16 20.55
CA GLY A 11 11.73 -8.01 20.09
C GLY A 11 11.50 -7.95 18.58
N ILE A 12 10.75 -8.94 18.09
CA ILE A 12 10.18 -8.96 16.74
C ILE A 12 8.68 -8.78 16.88
N GLY A 13 8.12 -7.78 16.19
CA GLY A 13 6.69 -7.56 16.12
C GLY A 13 6.08 -8.22 14.90
N TRP A 14 4.80 -8.44 14.95
CA TRP A 14 4.01 -8.84 13.80
C TRP A 14 2.85 -7.87 13.57
N TYR A 15 2.40 -7.77 12.35
CA TYR A 15 1.25 -6.96 12.00
C TYR A 15 0.40 -7.64 10.93
N THR A 16 -0.86 -7.30 10.92
CA THR A 16 -1.79 -7.65 9.86
C THR A 16 -2.53 -6.39 9.42
N GLY A 17 -2.86 -6.32 8.15
CA GLY A 17 -3.57 -5.19 7.58
C GLY A 17 -4.57 -5.63 6.54
N ILE A 18 -5.68 -4.91 6.47
CA ILE A 18 -6.69 -5.04 5.42
C ILE A 18 -6.79 -3.69 4.73
N VAL A 19 -6.62 -3.69 3.41
CA VAL A 19 -6.74 -2.49 2.58
C VAL A 19 -7.89 -2.68 1.61
N HIS A 20 -8.81 -1.75 1.62
CA HIS A 20 -9.89 -1.67 0.64
C HIS A 20 -9.77 -0.37 -0.15
N ASN A 21 -9.58 -0.48 -1.45
CA ASN A 21 -9.49 0.67 -2.35
C ASN A 21 -10.55 0.57 -3.44
N THR A 22 -11.05 1.74 -3.85
CA THR A 22 -11.91 1.87 -5.00
C THR A 22 -11.32 2.91 -5.94
N PHE A 23 -10.92 2.47 -7.12
CA PHE A 23 -10.44 3.33 -8.18
C PHE A 23 -11.56 3.62 -9.16
N LYS A 24 -11.75 4.89 -9.50
CA LYS A 24 -12.67 5.35 -10.54
C LYS A 24 -11.83 5.98 -11.64
N PHE A 25 -11.91 5.44 -12.84
CA PHE A 25 -11.19 5.96 -13.99
C PHE A 25 -11.99 7.09 -14.63
N LYS A 26 -11.30 8.13 -15.06
CA LYS A 26 -11.91 9.26 -15.80
C LYS A 26 -12.00 8.98 -17.29
N ASP A 27 -12.43 7.77 -17.64
CA ASP A 27 -12.73 7.37 -19.00
C ASP A 27 -14.19 7.72 -19.39
N ILE A 28 -14.51 7.62 -20.67
CA ILE A 28 -15.85 7.91 -21.21
C ILE A 28 -16.93 7.05 -20.54
N GLY A 29 -16.59 5.83 -20.16
CA GLY A 29 -17.49 4.86 -19.55
C GLY A 29 -17.54 4.90 -18.03
N ARG A 30 -16.67 5.67 -17.35
CA ARG A 30 -16.48 5.66 -15.90
C ARG A 30 -16.19 4.26 -15.35
N SER A 31 -15.17 3.63 -15.88
CA SER A 31 -14.68 2.33 -15.40
C SER A 31 -14.34 2.38 -13.92
N LYS A 32 -14.52 1.26 -13.23
CA LYS A 32 -14.31 1.16 -11.77
C LYS A 32 -13.55 -0.10 -11.43
N GLU A 33 -12.61 0.02 -10.52
CA GLU A 33 -11.91 -1.10 -9.91
C GLU A 33 -12.05 -1.08 -8.39
N GLN A 34 -12.29 -2.22 -7.81
CA GLN A 34 -12.34 -2.43 -6.36
C GLN A 34 -11.28 -3.45 -5.99
N MET A 35 -10.41 -3.10 -5.06
CA MET A 35 -9.38 -3.96 -4.51
C MET A 35 -9.61 -4.19 -3.02
N LEU A 36 -9.56 -5.44 -2.63
CA LEU A 36 -9.47 -5.86 -1.23
C LEU A 36 -8.16 -6.62 -1.06
N GLN A 37 -7.28 -6.11 -0.22
CA GLN A 37 -5.96 -6.70 0.04
C GLN A 37 -5.81 -7.01 1.51
N VAL A 38 -5.26 -8.18 1.80
CA VAL A 38 -4.84 -8.60 3.14
C VAL A 38 -3.33 -8.75 3.13
N LYS A 39 -2.68 -8.25 4.16
CA LYS A 39 -1.24 -8.40 4.37
C LYS A 39 -0.93 -8.87 5.78
N VAL A 40 0.13 -9.65 5.89
CA VAL A 40 0.71 -10.10 7.17
C VAL A 40 2.21 -9.88 7.10
N GLY A 41 2.78 -9.32 8.14
CA GLY A 41 4.19 -9.00 8.17
C GLY A 41 4.81 -9.07 9.54
N LEU A 42 6.13 -8.96 9.52
CA LEU A 42 7.01 -8.91 10.69
C LEU A 42 7.78 -7.60 10.65
N LEU A 43 8.10 -7.08 11.82
CA LEU A 43 8.91 -5.89 11.96
C LEU A 43 9.92 -6.04 13.11
N LYS A 44 11.06 -5.36 12.95
CA LYS A 44 12.07 -5.22 14.00
C LYS A 44 12.59 -3.80 13.99
N SER A 45 12.69 -3.20 15.18
CA SER A 45 13.29 -1.89 15.37
C SER A 45 14.63 -2.05 16.09
N VAL A 46 15.65 -1.36 15.63
CA VAL A 46 17.00 -1.36 16.19
C VAL A 46 17.36 0.06 16.54
N PRO A 47 17.65 0.36 17.83
CA PRO A 47 18.13 1.67 18.23
C PRO A 47 19.59 1.85 17.83
N PHE A 48 19.97 3.07 17.45
CA PHE A 48 21.35 3.43 17.14
C PHE A 48 22.01 4.24 18.24
N ASP A 49 21.23 4.75 19.20
CA ASP A 49 21.72 5.53 20.32
C ASP A 49 21.24 4.98 21.65
N ASP A 50 21.95 5.32 22.73
CA ASP A 50 21.67 4.85 24.09
C ASP A 50 20.30 5.34 24.61
N ASN A 51 19.78 6.43 24.05
CA ASN A 51 18.48 6.99 24.43
C ASN A 51 17.32 6.41 23.62
N ASN A 52 17.59 5.47 22.70
CA ASN A 52 16.61 4.89 21.78
C ASN A 52 15.86 5.96 20.95
N SER A 53 16.44 7.14 20.75
CA SER A 53 15.81 8.24 20.02
C SER A 53 15.95 8.10 18.52
N LEU A 54 17.09 7.58 18.06
CA LEU A 54 17.35 7.26 16.66
C LEU A 54 17.14 5.76 16.42
N ASN A 55 16.17 5.42 15.62
CA ASN A 55 15.79 4.03 15.37
C ASN A 55 15.80 3.70 13.88
N TRP A 56 16.29 2.51 13.58
CA TRP A 56 16.09 1.85 12.30
C TRP A 56 15.05 0.75 12.44
N THR A 57 13.97 0.83 11.66
CA THR A 57 12.93 -0.18 11.63
C THR A 57 12.92 -0.86 10.28
N ILE A 58 13.06 -2.17 10.27
CA ILE A 58 12.88 -3.00 9.09
C ILE A 58 11.60 -3.80 9.24
N SER A 59 10.77 -3.81 8.21
CA SER A 59 9.58 -4.65 8.15
C SER A 59 9.49 -5.38 6.82
N GLY A 60 8.94 -6.58 6.87
CA GLY A 60 8.66 -7.38 5.69
C GLY A 60 7.26 -7.96 5.76
N ASP A 61 6.53 -7.92 4.65
CA ASP A 61 5.19 -8.46 4.56
C ASP A 61 4.96 -9.29 3.31
N ILE A 62 3.98 -10.18 3.40
CA ILE A 62 3.35 -10.85 2.29
C ILE A 62 1.93 -10.34 2.14
N PHE A 63 1.45 -10.20 0.93
CA PHE A 63 0.10 -9.73 0.66
C PHE A 63 -0.59 -10.54 -0.43
N VAL A 64 -1.91 -10.60 -0.29
CA VAL A 64 -2.82 -11.16 -1.30
C VAL A 64 -3.99 -10.19 -1.46
N GLY A 65 -4.27 -9.81 -2.69
CA GLY A 65 -5.37 -8.92 -3.05
C GLY A 65 -6.33 -9.57 -4.03
N ARG A 66 -7.60 -9.30 -3.85
CA ARG A 66 -8.66 -9.64 -4.81
C ARG A 66 -9.16 -8.37 -5.45
N ASN A 67 -9.10 -8.32 -6.77
CA ASN A 67 -9.51 -7.19 -7.57
C ASN A 67 -10.76 -7.53 -8.38
N ARG A 68 -11.69 -6.59 -8.44
CA ARG A 68 -12.88 -6.64 -9.29
C ARG A 68 -12.88 -5.40 -10.16
N MET A 69 -12.77 -5.58 -11.45
CA MET A 69 -12.76 -4.51 -12.43
C MET A 69 -14.05 -4.52 -13.24
N HIS A 70 -14.64 -3.35 -13.37
CA HIS A 70 -15.73 -3.04 -14.28
C HIS A 70 -15.20 -2.06 -15.31
N ARG A 71 -15.03 -2.52 -16.52
CA ARG A 71 -14.59 -1.71 -17.63
C ARG A 71 -15.81 -1.35 -18.50
N LYS A 72 -15.92 -0.07 -18.84
CA LYS A 72 -16.89 0.43 -19.79
C LYS A 72 -16.13 1.09 -20.94
N PHE A 73 -16.53 0.82 -22.15
CA PHE A 73 -15.88 1.38 -23.34
C PHE A 73 -16.91 1.64 -24.43
N LEU A 74 -16.60 2.59 -25.27
CA LEU A 74 -17.44 3.02 -26.38
C LEU A 74 -16.95 2.37 -27.67
N VAL A 75 -17.86 1.77 -28.44
CA VAL A 75 -17.59 1.29 -29.77
C VAL A 75 -18.72 1.75 -30.66
N VAL A 76 -18.42 2.61 -31.64
CA VAL A 76 -19.41 3.14 -32.64
C VAL A 76 -20.72 3.56 -31.96
N ASP A 77 -20.65 4.53 -31.03
CA ASP A 77 -21.78 5.11 -30.28
C ASP A 77 -22.52 4.18 -29.30
N GLU A 78 -22.09 2.94 -29.13
CA GLU A 78 -22.64 2.02 -28.09
C GLU A 78 -21.68 1.80 -26.95
N ILE A 79 -22.22 1.77 -25.70
CA ILE A 79 -21.44 1.53 -24.49
C ILE A 79 -21.47 0.03 -24.15
N PHE A 80 -20.31 -0.57 -24.21
CA PHE A 80 -20.09 -1.97 -23.83
C PHE A 80 -19.56 -2.07 -22.40
N ASN A 81 -19.95 -3.12 -21.69
CA ASN A 81 -19.52 -3.41 -20.34
C ASN A 81 -18.76 -4.73 -20.31
N ALA A 82 -17.65 -4.75 -19.56
CA ALA A 82 -16.92 -5.98 -19.29
C ALA A 82 -16.54 -6.06 -17.83
N LYS A 83 -16.65 -7.26 -17.24
CA LYS A 83 -16.34 -7.52 -15.83
C LYS A 83 -15.22 -8.55 -15.74
N SER A 84 -14.25 -8.27 -14.89
CA SER A 84 -13.17 -9.20 -14.58
C SER A 84 -12.93 -9.31 -13.08
N LYS A 85 -12.38 -10.47 -12.68
CA LYS A 85 -11.84 -10.69 -11.34
C LYS A 85 -10.43 -11.23 -11.50
N TYR A 86 -9.50 -10.70 -10.75
CA TYR A 86 -8.12 -11.16 -10.74
C TYR A 86 -7.51 -10.98 -9.36
N TYR A 87 -6.35 -11.59 -9.16
CA TYR A 87 -5.64 -11.58 -7.89
C TYR A 87 -4.29 -10.91 -8.05
N THR A 88 -3.88 -10.20 -7.00
CA THR A 88 -2.53 -9.69 -6.83
C THR A 88 -1.93 -10.33 -5.59
N TYR A 89 -0.66 -10.71 -5.64
CA TYR A 89 0.05 -11.25 -4.50
C TYR A 89 1.52 -10.91 -4.60
N GLY A 90 2.18 -10.82 -3.47
CA GLY A 90 3.58 -10.44 -3.46
C GLY A 90 4.17 -10.30 -2.07
N ILE A 91 5.34 -9.70 -2.06
CA ILE A 91 6.13 -9.42 -0.87
C ILE A 91 6.53 -7.95 -0.86
N GLY A 92 6.59 -7.38 0.33
CA GLY A 92 7.05 -6.02 0.56
C GLY A 92 8.12 -5.98 1.64
N VAL A 93 9.07 -5.07 1.49
CA VAL A 93 10.07 -4.74 2.52
C VAL A 93 10.08 -3.24 2.69
N ARG A 94 10.03 -2.76 3.93
CA ARG A 94 10.12 -1.35 4.28
C ARG A 94 11.28 -1.14 5.23
N ASN A 95 12.17 -0.22 4.89
CA ASN A 95 13.22 0.27 5.76
C ASN A 95 12.87 1.69 6.16
N GLU A 96 12.95 2.00 7.44
CA GLU A 96 12.65 3.31 7.99
C GLU A 96 13.71 3.72 8.98
N ILE A 97 14.18 4.95 8.88
CA ILE A 97 15.01 5.62 9.89
C ILE A 97 14.25 6.82 10.40
N GLY A 98 14.12 6.90 11.71
CA GLY A 98 13.44 8.02 12.36
C GLY A 98 14.12 8.41 13.66
N LYS A 99 14.02 9.69 14.01
CA LYS A 99 14.56 10.22 15.26
C LYS A 99 13.44 10.91 16.05
N GLU A 100 13.27 10.48 17.29
CA GLU A 100 12.31 11.08 18.20
C GLU A 100 12.92 12.24 18.97
N PHE A 101 12.27 13.38 18.93
CA PHE A 101 12.58 14.57 19.71
C PHE A 101 11.49 14.79 20.74
N ARG A 102 11.86 14.90 21.99
CA ARG A 102 10.94 15.26 23.06
C ARG A 102 10.83 16.77 23.11
N LEU A 103 9.68 17.33 22.74
CA LEU A 103 9.44 18.77 22.73
C LEU A 103 8.97 19.29 24.07
N SER A 104 8.15 18.51 24.78
CA SER A 104 7.69 18.78 26.12
C SER A 104 7.25 17.49 26.80
N GLU A 105 6.78 17.58 28.04
CA GLU A 105 6.22 16.42 28.73
C GLU A 105 4.96 15.92 28.01
N GLY A 106 4.99 14.65 27.58
CA GLY A 106 3.91 14.02 26.82
C GLY A 106 3.78 14.43 25.35
N PHE A 107 4.72 15.25 24.83
CA PHE A 107 4.69 15.70 23.44
C PHE A 107 6.00 15.39 22.74
N THR A 108 5.92 14.67 21.63
CA THR A 108 7.07 14.24 20.83
C THR A 108 6.90 14.57 19.36
N LEU A 109 8.01 14.81 18.67
CA LEU A 109 8.11 14.95 17.22
C LEU A 109 9.08 13.91 16.69
N ARG A 110 8.66 13.13 15.72
CA ARG A 110 9.49 12.11 15.09
C ARG A 110 9.54 12.31 13.57
N PRO A 111 10.51 13.04 13.03
CA PRO A 111 10.80 13.00 11.60
C PRO A 111 11.36 11.63 11.22
N TYR A 112 11.03 11.18 10.01
CA TYR A 112 11.52 9.90 9.47
C TYR A 112 11.67 9.93 7.96
N ALA A 113 12.51 9.03 7.47
CA ALA A 113 12.62 8.69 6.06
C ALA A 113 12.48 7.17 5.90
N ALA A 114 11.77 6.75 4.88
CA ALA A 114 11.54 5.34 4.60
C ALA A 114 11.72 5.01 3.12
N LEU A 115 12.08 3.77 2.86
CA LEU A 115 12.14 3.19 1.53
C LEU A 115 11.34 1.89 1.52
N LYS A 116 10.30 1.83 0.72
CA LYS A 116 9.49 0.65 0.52
C LYS A 116 9.80 0.02 -0.83
N LEU A 117 10.14 -1.26 -0.80
CA LEU A 117 10.35 -2.11 -1.97
C LEU A 117 9.23 -3.15 -2.00
N GLU A 118 8.59 -3.30 -3.14
CA GLU A 118 7.50 -4.26 -3.30
C GLU A 118 7.66 -5.03 -4.61
N TYR A 119 7.62 -6.34 -4.51
CA TYR A 119 7.55 -7.22 -5.66
C TYR A 119 6.22 -7.96 -5.64
N GLY A 120 5.49 -7.89 -6.74
CA GLY A 120 4.18 -8.51 -6.84
C GLY A 120 3.92 -9.13 -8.20
N ARG A 121 2.92 -10.00 -8.20
CA ARG A 121 2.37 -10.63 -9.41
C ARG A 121 0.90 -10.34 -9.52
N VAL A 122 0.46 -10.07 -10.73
CA VAL A 122 -0.95 -9.97 -11.11
C VAL A 122 -1.31 -11.24 -11.84
N SER A 123 -2.34 -11.94 -11.38
CA SER A 123 -2.82 -13.13 -12.05
C SER A 123 -3.37 -12.79 -13.45
N LYS A 124 -3.51 -13.80 -14.28
CA LYS A 124 -4.19 -13.67 -15.57
C LYS A 124 -5.57 -13.02 -15.39
N ILE A 125 -5.85 -12.01 -16.19
CA ILE A 125 -7.12 -11.31 -16.19
C ILE A 125 -7.94 -11.84 -17.36
N ARG A 126 -9.12 -12.38 -17.08
CA ARG A 126 -10.08 -12.82 -18.10
C ARG A 126 -11.43 -12.18 -17.81
N GLU A 127 -11.92 -11.40 -18.75
CA GLU A 127 -13.25 -10.83 -18.68
C GLU A 127 -14.30 -11.92 -18.87
N LYS A 128 -15.23 -12.02 -17.92
CA LYS A 128 -16.22 -13.10 -17.87
C LYS A 128 -17.56 -12.74 -18.48
N SER A 129 -17.86 -11.46 -18.51
CA SER A 129 -19.14 -10.95 -19.03
C SER A 129 -18.89 -9.70 -19.87
N GLY A 130 -19.69 -9.54 -20.92
CA GLY A 130 -19.60 -8.48 -21.92
C GLY A 130 -19.59 -9.07 -23.33
N GLU A 131 -19.92 -8.27 -24.32
CA GLU A 131 -19.94 -8.70 -25.73
C GLU A 131 -18.54 -8.86 -26.29
N ILE A 132 -17.64 -7.93 -25.96
CA ILE A 132 -16.22 -8.01 -26.30
C ILE A 132 -15.43 -8.24 -25.02
N LYS A 133 -14.82 -9.40 -24.88
CA LYS A 133 -14.06 -9.82 -23.71
C LYS A 133 -12.58 -9.85 -24.03
N LEU A 134 -11.77 -9.31 -23.13
CA LEU A 134 -10.32 -9.37 -23.21
C LEU A 134 -9.73 -10.37 -22.23
N GLU A 135 -8.65 -10.97 -22.61
CA GLU A 135 -7.78 -11.77 -21.77
C GLU A 135 -6.40 -11.13 -21.72
N VAL A 136 -5.90 -10.87 -20.51
CA VAL A 136 -4.57 -10.28 -20.28
C VAL A 136 -3.70 -11.33 -19.59
N LYS A 137 -2.49 -11.52 -20.11
CA LYS A 137 -1.53 -12.46 -19.50
C LYS A 137 -1.12 -12.03 -18.10
N GLN A 138 -0.73 -13.01 -17.30
CA GLN A 138 -0.10 -12.79 -16.00
C GLN A 138 1.10 -11.87 -16.14
N ASN A 139 1.21 -10.93 -15.20
CA ASN A 139 2.28 -9.94 -15.15
C ASN A 139 2.88 -9.86 -13.75
N GLN A 140 4.10 -9.34 -13.67
CA GLN A 140 4.81 -9.09 -12.43
C GLN A 140 5.30 -7.63 -12.43
N TYR A 141 5.43 -7.06 -11.23
CA TYR A 141 5.89 -5.69 -11.05
C TYR A 141 6.88 -5.58 -9.89
N PHE A 142 7.73 -4.60 -9.99
CA PHE A 142 8.62 -4.16 -8.92
C PHE A 142 8.39 -2.67 -8.68
N SER A 143 8.16 -2.30 -7.43
CA SER A 143 7.85 -0.93 -7.02
C SER A 143 8.89 -0.44 -6.01
N VAL A 144 9.35 0.79 -6.19
CA VAL A 144 10.28 1.48 -5.30
C VAL A 144 9.62 2.78 -4.85
N ARG A 145 9.32 2.89 -3.57
CA ARG A 145 8.61 4.04 -3.00
C ARG A 145 9.40 4.66 -1.84
N PRO A 146 10.17 5.71 -2.07
CA PRO A 146 10.70 6.54 -1.00
C PRO A 146 9.58 7.36 -0.35
N GLU A 147 9.70 7.55 0.95
CA GLU A 147 8.76 8.31 1.78
C GLU A 147 9.54 9.16 2.77
N ILE A 148 9.11 10.37 2.96
CA ILE A 148 9.57 11.25 4.05
C ILE A 148 8.35 11.72 4.84
N GLY A 149 8.47 11.78 6.15
CA GLY A 149 7.35 12.17 6.99
C GLY A 149 7.75 12.64 8.36
N ALA A 150 6.76 13.05 9.11
CA ALA A 150 6.87 13.41 10.50
C ALA A 150 5.65 12.96 11.28
N GLU A 151 5.87 12.52 12.49
CA GLU A 151 4.83 12.09 13.43
C GLU A 151 4.86 12.98 14.66
N LEU A 152 3.69 13.49 15.06
CA LEU A 152 3.45 14.18 16.30
C LEU A 152 2.81 13.22 17.28
N GLY A 153 3.47 12.98 18.42
CA GLY A 153 3.00 12.09 19.46
C GLY A 153 2.51 12.88 20.66
N PHE A 154 1.32 12.52 21.14
CA PHE A 154 0.73 13.03 22.38
C PHE A 154 0.49 11.88 23.33
N LYS A 155 0.92 12.03 24.58
CA LYS A 155 0.69 11.07 25.63
C LYS A 155 -0.03 11.73 26.79
N HIS A 156 -1.21 11.25 27.10
CA HIS A 156 -2.02 11.75 28.19
C HIS A 156 -2.34 10.60 29.17
N TYR A 157 -2.20 10.85 30.46
CA TYR A 157 -2.43 9.86 31.50
C TYR A 157 -3.83 10.03 32.10
N PHE A 158 -4.57 8.93 32.16
CA PHE A 158 -5.83 8.79 32.90
C PHE A 158 -5.64 7.75 34.02
N GLY A 159 -5.33 8.20 35.22
CA GLY A 159 -4.96 7.31 36.31
C GLY A 159 -3.75 6.46 35.99
N MET A 160 -3.89 5.14 35.97
CA MET A 160 -2.80 4.19 35.63
C MET A 160 -2.70 3.90 34.13
N LYS A 161 -3.64 4.39 33.29
CA LYS A 161 -3.66 4.16 31.85
C LYS A 161 -3.12 5.36 31.10
N ALA A 162 -2.42 5.10 29.99
CA ALA A 162 -1.92 6.15 29.11
C ALA A 162 -2.69 6.11 27.77
N LEU A 163 -3.28 7.23 27.38
CA LEU A 163 -3.77 7.47 26.04
C LEU A 163 -2.63 8.02 25.20
N ARG A 164 -2.35 7.36 24.10
CA ARG A 164 -1.35 7.81 23.12
C ARG A 164 -2.07 8.17 21.81
N THR A 165 -1.83 9.37 21.32
CA THR A 165 -2.33 9.84 20.04
C THR A 165 -1.14 10.20 19.18
N THR A 166 -1.09 9.71 17.96
CA THR A 166 -0.05 10.04 16.98
C THR A 166 -0.71 10.57 15.71
N LEU A 167 -0.30 11.77 15.31
CA LEU A 167 -0.67 12.37 14.04
C LEU A 167 0.55 12.34 13.12
N GLY A 168 0.45 11.64 12.01
CA GLY A 168 1.50 11.53 10.99
C GLY A 168 1.14 12.28 9.72
N VAL A 169 2.14 12.90 9.10
CA VAL A 169 2.05 13.46 7.75
C VAL A 169 3.27 12.99 6.97
N ALA A 170 3.05 12.44 5.80
CA ALA A 170 4.12 11.93 4.95
C ALA A 170 3.90 12.26 3.48
N TYR A 171 4.99 12.35 2.75
CA TYR A 171 5.02 12.41 1.30
C TYR A 171 5.72 11.16 0.75
N GLU A 172 5.01 10.41 -0.07
CA GLU A 172 5.49 9.22 -0.75
C GLU A 172 5.55 9.45 -2.26
N ASN A 173 6.59 9.00 -2.91
CA ASN A 173 6.71 9.01 -4.37
C ASN A 173 6.94 7.60 -4.91
N GLU A 174 6.45 7.33 -6.12
CA GLU A 174 6.72 6.09 -6.86
C GLU A 174 7.83 6.37 -7.89
N LEU A 175 9.05 5.87 -7.64
CA LEU A 175 10.19 6.08 -8.53
C LEU A 175 10.20 5.15 -9.75
N GLY A 176 9.48 4.07 -9.69
CA GLY A 176 9.37 3.15 -10.80
C GLY A 176 8.58 1.91 -10.44
N ARG A 177 7.46 1.74 -11.09
CA ARG A 177 6.79 0.46 -11.20
C ARG A 177 7.28 -0.19 -12.49
N VAL A 178 8.36 -0.93 -12.40
CA VAL A 178 8.87 -1.68 -13.53
C VAL A 178 8.03 -2.93 -13.68
N ALA A 179 6.98 -2.83 -14.49
CA ALA A 179 6.29 -4.01 -14.98
C ALA A 179 7.20 -4.69 -16.02
N ASN A 180 7.71 -5.87 -15.73
CA ASN A 180 8.46 -6.64 -16.68
C ASN A 180 7.54 -7.10 -17.81
N GLY A 181 7.69 -6.45 -18.95
CA GLY A 181 7.09 -6.88 -20.20
C GLY A 181 5.92 -6.04 -20.68
N LYS A 182 5.76 -6.06 -21.97
CA LYS A 182 4.58 -5.58 -22.66
C LYS A 182 3.40 -6.45 -22.22
N ASN A 183 2.37 -5.85 -21.65
CA ASN A 183 1.15 -6.57 -21.34
C ASN A 183 0.58 -7.14 -22.63
N LYS A 184 0.43 -8.46 -22.69
CA LYS A 184 -0.16 -9.12 -23.86
C LYS A 184 -1.64 -9.40 -23.57
N ALA A 185 -2.48 -8.97 -24.46
CA ALA A 185 -3.92 -9.22 -24.42
C ALA A 185 -4.40 -9.88 -25.73
N ARG A 186 -5.52 -10.56 -25.65
CA ARG A 186 -6.27 -11.04 -26.80
C ARG A 186 -7.76 -10.91 -26.57
N VAL A 187 -8.53 -10.87 -27.64
CA VAL A 187 -9.98 -10.97 -27.57
C VAL A 187 -10.37 -12.42 -27.30
N VAL A 188 -11.19 -12.64 -26.29
CA VAL A 188 -11.65 -13.99 -25.90
C VAL A 188 -12.62 -14.53 -26.97
N ASP A 189 -12.59 -15.84 -27.18
CA ASP A 189 -13.47 -16.55 -28.11
C ASP A 189 -13.30 -16.15 -29.59
N THR A 190 -12.14 -15.65 -29.94
CA THR A 190 -11.74 -15.35 -31.32
C THR A 190 -10.42 -16.03 -31.68
N THR A 191 -10.14 -16.13 -32.97
CA THR A 191 -8.83 -16.59 -33.50
C THR A 191 -7.78 -15.50 -33.49
N ALA A 192 -8.08 -14.34 -32.93
CA ALA A 192 -7.16 -13.21 -32.89
C ALA A 192 -5.89 -13.52 -32.07
N ASP A 193 -4.76 -13.13 -32.63
CA ASP A 193 -3.48 -13.25 -31.98
C ASP A 193 -3.34 -12.32 -30.76
N TRP A 194 -2.35 -12.64 -29.93
CA TRP A 194 -1.98 -11.78 -28.81
C TRP A 194 -1.38 -10.46 -29.29
N PHE A 195 -1.94 -9.36 -28.84
CA PHE A 195 -1.44 -8.01 -29.12
C PHE A 195 -0.91 -7.35 -27.85
N ASN A 196 -0.01 -6.39 -28.03
CA ASN A 196 0.54 -5.63 -26.91
C ASN A 196 -0.41 -4.50 -26.53
N ILE A 197 -0.74 -4.42 -25.23
CA ILE A 197 -1.39 -3.24 -24.65
C ILE A 197 -0.37 -2.47 -23.83
N ARG A 198 -0.35 -1.15 -23.99
CA ARG A 198 0.37 -0.25 -23.10
C ARG A 198 -0.64 0.17 -22.03
N GLY A 199 -0.29 -0.04 -20.76
CA GLY A 199 -0.99 0.65 -19.67
C GLY A 199 -0.80 2.16 -19.84
N GLU A 200 -1.74 2.93 -19.34
CA GLU A 200 -1.51 4.37 -19.18
C GLU A 200 -0.20 4.59 -18.45
N LYS A 201 0.61 5.56 -18.89
CA LYS A 201 1.75 6.00 -18.12
C LYS A 201 1.19 6.49 -16.80
N GLU A 202 1.46 5.75 -15.71
CA GLU A 202 1.16 6.26 -14.39
C GLU A 202 1.87 7.62 -14.28
N ASP A 203 1.09 8.68 -14.14
CA ASP A 203 1.62 9.97 -13.73
C ASP A 203 2.33 9.72 -12.41
N ARG A 204 3.66 9.91 -12.40
CA ARG A 204 4.51 9.75 -11.23
C ARG A 204 4.23 10.90 -10.24
N LYS A 205 3.02 10.96 -9.76
CA LYS A 205 2.60 11.96 -8.78
C LYS A 205 2.88 11.42 -7.39
N GLY A 206 3.54 12.24 -6.59
CA GLY A 206 3.69 11.95 -5.19
C GLY A 206 2.33 11.96 -4.48
N ASN A 207 2.22 11.14 -3.44
CA ASN A 207 1.05 11.07 -2.58
C ASN A 207 1.36 11.68 -1.22
N VAL A 208 0.43 12.48 -0.72
CA VAL A 208 0.44 12.93 0.68
C VAL A 208 -0.41 11.97 1.49
N LYS A 209 0.14 11.48 2.59
CA LYS A 209 -0.53 10.60 3.53
C LYS A 209 -0.74 11.33 4.84
N VAL A 210 -1.88 11.14 5.44
CA VAL A 210 -2.20 11.62 6.78
C VAL A 210 -2.65 10.44 7.62
N ASP A 211 -1.98 10.22 8.74
CA ASP A 211 -2.25 9.12 9.65
C ASP A 211 -2.70 9.65 11.01
N LEU A 212 -3.74 9.07 11.56
CA LEU A 212 -4.16 9.29 12.92
C LEU A 212 -4.23 7.95 13.64
N ASN A 213 -3.43 7.81 14.69
CA ASN A 213 -3.41 6.63 15.53
C ASN A 213 -3.77 7.01 16.97
N VAL A 214 -4.66 6.24 17.57
CA VAL A 214 -5.05 6.38 18.96
C VAL A 214 -4.90 5.04 19.65
N GLY A 215 -4.27 5.01 20.80
CA GLY A 215 -4.05 3.78 21.55
C GLY A 215 -4.12 3.99 23.05
N VAL A 216 -4.59 2.97 23.75
CA VAL A 216 -4.62 2.87 25.19
C VAL A 216 -3.77 1.67 25.59
N ASP A 217 -2.79 1.89 26.46
CA ASP A 217 -1.80 0.88 26.85
C ASP A 217 -1.10 0.25 25.63
N ASN A 218 -1.23 -1.06 25.44
CA ASN A 218 -0.64 -1.80 24.32
C ASN A 218 -1.58 -1.96 23.11
N THR A 219 -2.76 -1.33 23.13
CA THR A 219 -3.76 -1.42 22.04
C THR A 219 -3.75 -0.15 21.22
N ARG A 220 -3.63 -0.26 19.91
CA ARG A 220 -3.69 0.87 18.97
C ARG A 220 -4.72 0.64 17.89
N VAL A 221 -5.49 1.67 17.59
CA VAL A 221 -6.36 1.75 16.42
C VAL A 221 -5.96 2.98 15.63
N GLY A 222 -5.75 2.83 14.35
CA GLY A 222 -5.32 3.92 13.48
C GLY A 222 -6.13 3.99 12.19
N VAL A 223 -6.19 5.18 11.62
CA VAL A 223 -6.77 5.46 10.30
C VAL A 223 -5.74 6.20 9.49
N THR A 224 -5.53 5.76 8.26
CA THR A 224 -4.66 6.42 7.27
C THR A 224 -5.50 6.85 6.07
N ALA A 225 -5.27 8.04 5.63
CA ALA A 225 -5.89 8.60 4.44
C ALA A 225 -4.84 9.19 3.48
#